data_ff692bd9e0a81288c937acbf39d5467e
#
_entry.id   ff692bd9e0a81288c937acbf39d5467e
#
_cell.length_a   1.000
_cell.length_b   1.000
_cell.length_c   1.000
_cell.angle_alpha   90.00
_cell.angle_beta   90.00
_cell.angle_gamma   90.00
#
_symmetry.space_group_name_H-M   'P 1'
#
loop_
_entity.id
_entity.type
_entity.pdbx_description
1 polymer ?
#
loop_
_entity_poly.entity_id
_entity_poly.type
_entity_poly.pdbx_seq_one_letter_code
_entity_poly.pdbx_strand_id
1 'polypeptide(L)'
;PCQITTAPGYLPTLKTPADEDVFAAAKIAAATSEKEYTVVEKDISHHSGGSTDVGDVQHIHPVLTFNTGGKVNGLHTVDFDIVDEELAYIVTAKIFALSAYRLLRNGAVKAKEIVKNYHPVFTKEEYIQYMDSFLTYEEQKN
;
A
#
# COMPACT_ATOMS: atom_id res chain seq x y z
N PRO A 1 -8.61 -24.09 -23.74
CA PRO A 1 -7.91 -23.28 -22.76
C PRO A 1 -8.53 -21.89 -22.71
N CYS A 2 -9.03 -21.51 -21.54
CA CYS A 2 -9.59 -20.19 -21.31
C CYS A 2 -8.46 -19.17 -21.48
N GLN A 3 -8.48 -18.32 -22.47
CA GLN A 3 -7.61 -17.15 -22.54
C GLN A 3 -8.29 -16.02 -21.77
N ILE A 4 -7.74 -15.71 -20.61
CA ILE A 4 -8.11 -14.50 -19.89
C ILE A 4 -7.25 -13.38 -20.45
N THR A 5 -7.83 -12.53 -21.28
CA THR A 5 -7.22 -11.26 -21.65
C THR A 5 -7.53 -10.26 -20.54
N THR A 6 -6.62 -10.12 -19.62
CA THR A 6 -6.74 -9.06 -18.61
C THR A 6 -6.40 -7.73 -19.26
N ALA A 7 -7.35 -6.83 -19.28
CA ALA A 7 -7.04 -5.42 -19.47
C ALA A 7 -6.26 -4.91 -18.24
N PRO A 8 -5.36 -3.96 -18.39
CA PRO A 8 -4.62 -3.38 -17.28
C PRO A 8 -5.58 -2.60 -16.40
N GLY A 9 -5.94 -3.16 -15.25
CA GLY A 9 -6.93 -2.59 -14.37
C GLY A 9 -6.41 -2.16 -13.01
N TYR A 10 -5.10 -1.98 -12.84
CA TYR A 10 -4.60 -1.46 -11.58
C TYR A 10 -4.90 0.03 -11.46
N LEU A 11 -5.74 0.37 -10.50
CA LEU A 11 -6.01 1.75 -10.16
C LEU A 11 -4.78 2.39 -9.49
N PRO A 12 -4.52 3.69 -9.71
CA PRO A 12 -3.39 4.37 -9.10
C PRO A 12 -3.55 4.41 -7.58
N THR A 13 -2.42 4.31 -6.87
CA THR A 13 -2.42 4.50 -5.41
C THR A 13 -2.78 5.93 -5.05
N LEU A 14 -3.60 6.08 -4.00
CA LEU A 14 -4.10 7.36 -3.51
C LEU A 14 -3.41 7.75 -2.20
N LYS A 15 -3.30 9.06 -1.95
CA LYS A 15 -2.97 9.57 -0.63
C LYS A 15 -4.20 9.44 0.27
N THR A 16 -4.01 8.88 1.47
CA THR A 16 -5.10 8.72 2.44
C THR A 16 -4.80 9.50 3.72
N PRO A 17 -5.82 9.89 4.51
CA PRO A 17 -5.60 10.61 5.77
C PRO A 17 -4.76 9.82 6.80
N ALA A 18 -4.64 8.51 6.62
CA ALA A 18 -3.82 7.65 7.47
C ALA A 18 -2.30 7.78 7.22
N ASP A 19 -1.89 8.36 6.10
CA ASP A 19 -0.47 8.49 5.72
C ASP A 19 0.32 9.33 6.73
N GLU A 20 -0.30 10.34 7.35
CA GLU A 20 0.32 11.14 8.40
C GLU A 20 0.73 10.30 9.62
N ASP A 21 -0.05 9.28 9.97
CA ASP A 21 0.24 8.39 11.09
C ASP A 21 1.38 7.44 10.78
N VAL A 22 1.44 6.95 9.56
CA VAL A 22 2.56 6.13 9.08
C VAL A 22 3.84 6.96 9.06
N PHE A 23 3.80 8.18 8.56
CA PHE A 23 4.95 9.07 8.52
C PHE A 23 5.46 9.39 9.94
N ALA A 24 4.56 9.67 10.88
CA ALA A 24 4.93 9.88 12.27
C ALA A 24 5.50 8.60 12.92
N ALA A 25 4.93 7.43 12.62
CA ALA A 25 5.44 6.15 13.08
C ALA A 25 6.84 5.86 12.53
N ALA A 26 7.07 6.16 11.24
CA ALA A 26 8.36 5.99 10.59
C ALA A 26 9.45 6.86 11.24
N LYS A 27 9.13 8.13 11.58
CA LYS A 27 10.06 9.01 12.30
C LYS A 27 10.44 8.45 13.67
N ILE A 28 9.49 7.91 14.43
CA ILE A 28 9.76 7.29 15.72
C ILE A 28 10.59 6.02 15.54
N ALA A 29 10.25 5.17 14.58
CA ALA A 29 10.99 3.95 14.29
C ALA A 29 12.44 4.25 13.91
N ALA A 30 12.67 5.23 13.04
CA ALA A 30 14.01 5.67 12.66
C ALA A 30 14.80 6.22 13.87
N ALA A 31 14.19 7.09 14.68
CA ALA A 31 14.83 7.70 15.84
C ALA A 31 15.15 6.70 16.97
N THR A 32 14.55 5.52 16.95
CA THR A 32 14.76 4.45 17.94
C THR A 32 15.53 3.25 17.39
N SER A 33 16.17 3.42 16.25
CA SER A 33 17.00 2.41 15.59
C SER A 33 18.46 2.54 16.01
N GLU A 34 19.24 1.48 15.82
CA GLU A 34 20.69 1.47 16.13
C GLU A 34 21.47 2.30 15.11
N LYS A 35 20.97 2.36 13.87
CA LYS A 35 21.54 3.16 12.78
C LYS A 35 20.70 4.41 12.54
N GLU A 36 21.30 5.39 11.91
CA GLU A 36 20.62 6.60 11.47
C GLU A 36 19.90 6.36 10.13
N TYR A 37 18.58 6.58 10.11
CA TYR A 37 17.76 6.42 8.91
C TYR A 37 17.00 7.71 8.58
N THR A 38 16.97 8.03 7.31
CA THR A 38 16.20 9.17 6.79
C THR A 38 14.77 8.74 6.45
N VAL A 39 13.81 9.52 6.94
CA VAL A 39 12.40 9.35 6.61
C VAL A 39 12.00 10.45 5.62
N VAL A 40 11.51 10.06 4.45
CA VAL A 40 11.04 10.97 3.41
C VAL A 40 9.57 10.73 3.12
N GLU A 41 8.81 11.80 2.92
CA GLU A 41 7.46 11.69 2.39
C GLU A 41 7.57 11.41 0.89
N LYS A 42 6.94 10.31 0.44
CA LYS A 42 6.97 9.96 -0.97
C LYS A 42 6.05 10.90 -1.75
N ASP A 43 6.60 11.53 -2.76
CA ASP A 43 5.78 12.20 -3.77
C ASP A 43 5.12 11.13 -4.66
N ILE A 44 3.80 10.96 -4.51
CA ILE A 44 3.01 10.01 -5.30
C ILE A 44 2.71 10.52 -6.72
N SER A 45 3.13 11.73 -7.08
CA SER A 45 2.95 12.27 -8.42
C SER A 45 3.82 11.55 -9.47
N HIS A 46 4.84 10.83 -9.02
CA HIS A 46 5.68 10.01 -9.91
C HIS A 46 5.15 8.57 -9.95
N HIS A 47 4.59 8.19 -11.09
CA HIS A 47 4.22 6.80 -11.36
C HIS A 47 5.46 5.92 -11.33
N SER A 48 5.54 5.02 -10.35
CA SER A 48 6.50 3.92 -10.42
C SER A 48 5.97 2.89 -11.42
N GLY A 49 6.84 2.29 -12.22
CA GLY A 49 6.44 1.25 -13.18
C GLY A 49 5.99 -0.07 -12.55
N GLY A 50 5.76 -0.10 -11.25
CA GLY A 50 5.23 -1.26 -10.52
C GLY A 50 3.72 -1.17 -10.36
N SER A 51 3.05 -2.31 -10.40
CA SER A 51 1.62 -2.46 -10.12
C SER A 51 1.38 -3.12 -8.76
N THR A 52 0.28 -2.80 -8.10
CA THR A 52 -0.12 -3.36 -6.83
C THR A 52 -1.64 -3.25 -6.65
N ASP A 53 -2.24 -4.26 -6.05
CA ASP A 53 -3.68 -4.30 -5.72
C ASP A 53 -4.07 -3.27 -4.66
N VAL A 54 -3.10 -2.63 -4.03
CA VAL A 54 -3.35 -1.60 -3.01
C VAL A 54 -4.12 -0.42 -3.59
N GLY A 55 -3.84 -0.02 -4.84
CA GLY A 55 -4.59 1.03 -5.53
C GLY A 55 -6.07 0.70 -5.61
N ASP A 56 -6.40 -0.53 -5.95
CA ASP A 56 -7.78 -0.99 -6.06
C ASP A 56 -8.51 -0.93 -4.72
N VAL A 57 -7.87 -1.40 -3.65
CA VAL A 57 -8.44 -1.32 -2.30
C VAL A 57 -8.60 0.13 -1.85
N GLN A 58 -7.65 1.03 -2.18
CA GLN A 58 -7.74 2.44 -1.83
C GLN A 58 -8.91 3.17 -2.48
N HIS A 59 -9.39 2.70 -3.62
CA HIS A 59 -10.56 3.31 -4.28
C HIS A 59 -11.89 3.00 -3.60
N ILE A 60 -11.93 2.01 -2.70
CA ILE A 60 -13.11 1.62 -1.92
C ILE A 60 -12.92 1.80 -0.40
N HIS A 61 -11.68 1.84 0.09
CA HIS A 61 -11.38 1.88 1.52
C HIS A 61 -10.01 2.56 1.76
N PRO A 62 -9.83 3.35 2.85
CA PRO A 62 -8.52 3.92 3.17
C PRO A 62 -7.53 2.82 3.58
N VAL A 63 -6.36 2.81 2.95
CA VAL A 63 -5.28 1.86 3.22
C VAL A 63 -3.98 2.60 3.44
N LEU A 64 -3.20 2.16 4.41
CA LEU A 64 -1.85 2.63 4.67
C LEU A 64 -0.86 1.99 3.71
N THR A 65 0.05 2.77 3.18
CA THR A 65 1.19 2.23 2.43
C THR A 65 2.49 2.92 2.82
N PHE A 66 3.56 2.15 2.88
CA PHE A 66 4.90 2.68 3.02
C PHE A 66 5.92 1.70 2.44
N ASN A 67 7.10 2.21 2.14
CA ASN A 67 8.23 1.40 1.72
C ASN A 67 9.41 1.65 2.65
N THR A 68 10.18 0.61 2.91
CA THR A 68 11.46 0.69 3.61
C THR A 68 12.59 0.30 2.67
N GLY A 69 13.78 0.81 2.92
CA GLY A 69 15.01 0.39 2.25
C GLY A 69 15.55 -0.94 2.79
N GLY A 70 16.85 -1.08 2.80
CA GLY A 70 17.55 -2.26 3.30
C GLY A 70 17.73 -3.37 2.26
N LYS A 71 17.32 -3.15 1.03
CA LYS A 71 17.40 -4.08 -0.09
C LYS A 71 18.16 -3.45 -1.26
N VAL A 72 18.79 -4.29 -2.05
CA VAL A 72 19.49 -3.93 -3.29
C VAL A 72 18.94 -4.73 -4.45
N ASN A 73 19.23 -4.27 -5.64
CA ASN A 73 18.81 -4.85 -6.91
C ASN A 73 17.28 -4.80 -7.11
N GLY A 74 16.81 -5.32 -8.21
CA GLY A 74 15.39 -5.27 -8.57
C GLY A 74 14.59 -6.38 -7.89
N LEU A 75 13.36 -6.06 -7.49
CA LEU A 75 12.39 -7.10 -7.14
C LEU A 75 12.22 -8.05 -8.34
N HIS A 76 12.10 -9.34 -8.06
CA HIS A 76 11.99 -10.41 -9.07
C HIS A 76 13.27 -10.68 -9.90
N THR A 77 14.44 -10.23 -9.43
CA THR A 77 15.72 -10.57 -10.03
C THR A 77 16.45 -11.62 -9.17
N VAL A 78 17.34 -12.40 -9.79
CA VAL A 78 18.08 -13.47 -9.08
C VAL A 78 19.12 -12.95 -8.10
N ASP A 79 19.50 -11.68 -8.24
CA ASP A 79 20.49 -10.97 -7.42
C ASP A 79 19.85 -10.05 -6.38
N PHE A 80 18.52 -10.14 -6.20
CA PHE A 80 17.86 -9.45 -5.10
C PHE A 80 18.42 -9.89 -3.76
N ASP A 81 18.80 -8.92 -2.92
CA ASP A 81 19.39 -9.21 -1.62
C ASP A 81 18.97 -8.19 -0.56
N ILE A 82 18.99 -8.61 0.71
CA ILE A 82 18.79 -7.76 1.88
C ILE A 82 20.16 -7.43 2.47
N VAL A 83 20.53 -6.17 2.38
CA VAL A 83 21.86 -5.66 2.81
C VAL A 83 21.80 -4.91 4.14
N ASP A 84 20.62 -4.52 4.60
CA ASP A 84 20.40 -3.93 5.92
C ASP A 84 19.17 -4.56 6.57
N GLU A 85 19.41 -5.61 7.34
CA GLU A 85 18.37 -6.39 8.01
C GLU A 85 17.61 -5.56 9.05
N GLU A 86 18.29 -4.63 9.75
CA GLU A 86 17.64 -3.76 10.71
C GLU A 86 16.57 -2.90 10.00
N LEU A 87 16.94 -2.26 8.90
CA LEU A 87 16.01 -1.43 8.14
C LEU A 87 14.88 -2.27 7.51
N ALA A 88 15.25 -3.39 6.89
CA ALA A 88 14.29 -4.22 6.16
C ALA A 88 13.28 -4.91 7.07
N TYR A 89 13.68 -5.36 8.24
CA TYR A 89 12.83 -6.16 9.12
C TYR A 89 12.40 -5.42 10.39
N ILE A 90 13.38 -4.91 11.17
CA ILE A 90 13.09 -4.35 12.49
C ILE A 90 12.39 -3.00 12.37
N VAL A 91 12.92 -2.09 11.57
CA VAL A 91 12.32 -0.77 11.36
C VAL A 91 10.94 -0.92 10.70
N THR A 92 10.81 -1.80 9.73
CA THR A 92 9.54 -2.13 9.08
C THR A 92 8.50 -2.61 10.10
N ALA A 93 8.87 -3.57 10.96
CA ALA A 93 7.97 -4.07 12.02
C ALA A 93 7.59 -2.98 13.02
N LYS A 94 8.54 -2.12 13.43
CA LYS A 94 8.27 -0.97 14.29
C LYS A 94 7.26 0.00 13.66
N ILE A 95 7.39 0.29 12.36
CA ILE A 95 6.44 1.18 11.65
C ILE A 95 5.03 0.59 11.67
N PHE A 96 4.87 -0.71 11.38
CA PHE A 96 3.55 -1.37 11.46
C PHE A 96 2.96 -1.31 12.86
N ALA A 97 3.74 -1.69 13.88
CA ALA A 97 3.27 -1.71 15.26
C ALA A 97 2.89 -0.31 15.75
N LEU A 98 3.71 0.71 15.49
CA LEU A 98 3.45 2.08 15.88
C LEU A 98 2.26 2.68 15.12
N SER A 99 2.11 2.40 13.84
CA SER A 99 0.96 2.83 13.04
C SER A 99 -0.33 2.23 13.59
N ALA A 100 -0.35 0.91 13.83
CA ALA A 100 -1.48 0.23 14.43
C ALA A 100 -1.82 0.80 15.82
N TYR A 101 -0.82 1.00 16.68
CA TYR A 101 -1.01 1.59 18.00
C TYR A 101 -1.62 2.99 17.91
N ARG A 102 -1.09 3.86 17.05
CA ARG A 102 -1.59 5.24 16.87
C ARG A 102 -3.04 5.27 16.43
N LEU A 103 -3.43 4.38 15.52
CA LEU A 103 -4.78 4.32 14.97
C LEU A 103 -5.79 3.67 15.91
N LEU A 104 -5.36 2.64 16.66
CA LEU A 104 -6.27 1.82 17.45
C LEU A 104 -6.35 2.22 18.94
N ARG A 105 -5.40 2.98 19.46
CA ARG A 105 -5.45 3.46 20.84
C ARG A 105 -6.72 4.27 21.11
N ASN A 106 -7.11 4.39 22.38
CA ASN A 106 -8.27 5.15 22.84
C ASN A 106 -9.59 4.70 22.17
N GLY A 107 -9.78 3.38 21.99
CA GLY A 107 -11.00 2.84 21.38
C GLY A 107 -11.10 3.06 19.87
N ALA A 108 -9.95 3.21 19.21
CA ALA A 108 -9.82 3.39 17.77
C ALA A 108 -10.53 4.65 17.21
N VAL A 109 -10.60 5.72 18.02
CA VAL A 109 -11.27 6.96 17.62
C VAL A 109 -10.69 7.48 16.31
N LYS A 110 -9.36 7.51 16.19
CA LYS A 110 -8.70 8.01 14.97
C LYS A 110 -8.98 7.15 13.73
N ALA A 111 -8.92 5.84 13.84
CA ALA A 111 -9.24 4.95 12.74
C ALA A 111 -10.70 5.10 12.28
N LYS A 112 -11.62 5.20 13.26
CA LYS A 112 -13.04 5.43 12.96
C LYS A 112 -13.27 6.77 12.26
N GLU A 113 -12.56 7.82 12.68
CA GLU A 113 -12.65 9.14 12.06
C GLU A 113 -12.11 9.12 10.62
N ILE A 114 -10.98 8.47 10.37
CA ILE A 114 -10.42 8.30 9.03
C ILE A 114 -11.42 7.59 8.12
N VAL A 115 -11.97 6.45 8.55
CA VAL A 115 -12.95 5.69 7.76
C VAL A 115 -14.22 6.51 7.50
N LYS A 116 -14.72 7.24 8.51
CA LYS A 116 -15.92 8.07 8.38
C LYS A 116 -15.75 9.21 7.39
N ASN A 117 -14.55 9.81 7.36
CA ASN A 117 -14.27 10.99 6.53
C ASN A 117 -13.63 10.63 5.17
N TYR A 118 -13.34 9.35 4.95
CA TYR A 118 -12.82 8.90 3.67
C TYR A 118 -13.94 8.89 2.62
N HIS A 119 -13.64 9.50 1.48
CA HIS A 119 -14.56 9.52 0.34
C HIS A 119 -14.01 8.56 -0.72
N PRO A 120 -14.48 7.32 -0.77
CA PRO A 120 -14.06 6.37 -1.78
C PRO A 120 -14.44 6.83 -3.18
N VAL A 121 -13.66 6.45 -4.17
CA VAL A 121 -13.95 6.74 -5.58
C VAL A 121 -15.11 5.89 -6.08
N PHE A 122 -15.18 4.65 -5.58
CA PHE A 122 -16.22 3.68 -5.89
C PHE A 122 -16.89 3.15 -4.64
N THR A 123 -18.17 2.85 -4.72
CA THR A 123 -18.77 1.86 -3.84
C THR A 123 -18.20 0.47 -4.18
N LYS A 124 -18.39 -0.51 -3.30
CA LYS A 124 -17.96 -1.88 -3.59
C LYS A 124 -18.63 -2.43 -4.84
N GLU A 125 -19.90 -2.16 -5.02
CA GLU A 125 -20.71 -2.61 -6.16
C GLU A 125 -20.23 -1.97 -7.47
N GLU A 126 -19.97 -0.67 -7.46
CA GLU A 126 -19.41 0.05 -8.62
C GLU A 126 -18.01 -0.46 -8.99
N TYR A 127 -17.17 -0.75 -8.00
CA TYR A 127 -15.86 -1.33 -8.24
C TYR A 127 -15.95 -2.70 -8.90
N ILE A 128 -16.85 -3.57 -8.42
CA ILE A 128 -17.07 -4.89 -9.02
C ILE A 128 -17.52 -4.73 -10.48
N GLN A 129 -18.48 -3.86 -10.75
CA GLN A 129 -18.95 -3.58 -12.12
C GLN A 129 -17.83 -3.03 -13.01
N TYR A 130 -17.00 -2.16 -12.48
CA TYR A 130 -15.84 -1.63 -13.17
C TYR A 130 -14.86 -2.75 -13.55
N MET A 131 -14.51 -3.63 -12.61
CA MET A 131 -13.63 -4.78 -12.86
C MET A 131 -14.24 -5.77 -13.84
N ASP A 132 -15.51 -6.09 -13.72
CA ASP A 132 -16.22 -7.01 -14.63
C ASP A 132 -16.26 -6.48 -16.07
N SER A 133 -16.23 -5.17 -16.26
CA SER A 133 -16.19 -4.56 -17.60
C SER A 133 -14.93 -4.89 -18.41
N PHE A 134 -13.84 -5.30 -17.74
CA PHE A 134 -12.58 -5.72 -18.36
C PHE A 134 -12.48 -7.23 -18.59
N LEU A 135 -13.41 -8.01 -18.04
CA LEU A 135 -13.42 -9.46 -18.18
C LEU A 135 -14.18 -9.83 -19.47
N THR A 136 -13.46 -10.23 -20.51
CA THR A 136 -14.04 -10.83 -21.71
C THR A 136 -13.93 -12.35 -21.61
N TYR A 137 -15.06 -13.03 -21.56
CA TYR A 137 -15.11 -14.49 -21.65
C TYR A 137 -15.33 -14.89 -23.10
N GLU A 138 -14.36 -15.55 -23.71
CA GLU A 138 -14.60 -16.26 -24.97
C GLU A 138 -15.19 -17.65 -24.66
N GLU A 139 -16.48 -17.86 -24.94
CA GLU A 139 -17.05 -19.20 -24.95
C GLU A 139 -16.44 -19.99 -26.10
N GLN A 140 -15.68 -21.04 -25.80
CA GLN A 140 -15.31 -22.02 -26.82
C GLN A 140 -16.61 -22.74 -27.24
N LYS A 141 -17.09 -22.43 -28.46
CA LYS A 141 -18.08 -23.27 -29.12
C LYS A 141 -17.41 -24.61 -29.47
N ASN A 142 -17.87 -25.67 -28.80
CA ASN A 142 -17.55 -27.06 -29.15
C ASN A 142 -18.17 -27.41 -30.51
#